data_e8a19a4181b090f9d326b03dc8a8ea20
#
_entry.id   e8a19a4181b090f9d326b03dc8a8ea20
#
_cell.length_a   1.000
_cell.length_b   1.000
_cell.length_c   1.000
_cell.angle_alpha   90.00
_cell.angle_beta   90.00
_cell.angle_gamma   90.00
#
_symmetry.space_group_name_H-M   'P 1'
#
loop_
_entity.id
_entity.type
_entity.pdbx_description
1 polymer ?
#
loop_
_entity_poly.entity_id
_entity_poly.type
_entity_poly.pdbx_seq_one_letter_code
_entity_poly.pdbx_strand_id
1 'polypeptide(L)'
;TPGHSSAASDVYKRQEAVGRSTEMGRPILYVPGIMDMNEVETVAGVVVLGHVANMTAQYETELDVPVARAIVMQSARQVTKEAYLTQGRPEMYNEDMVHYITDDQFAYAAAVNGIMQRDEPAACLYMGKFFAESLLFAETGNSIGAIQIAGTGSQTQIPFFVTACDYTLMGEEFFAASAYLSKEPELIAGITAQDIIKVILVGFILLSIVSRAFFDLGVTDFNLITWLGL
;
A
#
# COMPACT_ATOMS: atom_id res chain seq x y z
N THR A 1 1.69 -17.87 13.80
CA THR A 1 1.44 -17.36 12.43
C THR A 1 2.07 -15.99 12.29
N PRO A 2 3.10 -15.79 11.42
CA PRO A 2 3.84 -14.50 11.32
C PRO A 2 3.00 -13.33 10.82
N GLY A 3 1.86 -13.58 10.14
CA GLY A 3 1.05 -12.55 9.49
C GLY A 3 0.25 -11.63 10.41
N HIS A 4 -0.06 -12.04 11.63
CA HIS A 4 -0.87 -11.21 12.54
C HIS A 4 -0.08 -10.11 13.24
N SER A 5 1.23 -10.24 13.41
CA SER A 5 2.03 -9.23 14.09
C SER A 5 2.39 -8.05 13.19
N SER A 6 2.55 -8.26 11.87
CA SER A 6 2.83 -7.19 10.91
C SER A 6 1.60 -6.32 10.67
N ALA A 7 0.44 -6.91 10.39
CA ALA A 7 -0.79 -6.15 10.14
C ALA A 7 -1.22 -5.29 11.35
N ALA A 8 -1.09 -5.81 12.58
CA ALA A 8 -1.34 -5.03 13.79
C ALA A 8 -0.34 -3.87 13.95
N SER A 9 0.95 -4.12 13.65
CA SER A 9 2.00 -3.10 13.63
C SER A 9 1.67 -1.97 12.64
N ASP A 10 1.14 -2.31 11.46
CA ASP A 10 0.84 -1.34 10.39
C ASP A 10 -0.39 -0.47 10.70
N VAL A 11 -1.38 -1.03 11.39
CA VAL A 11 -2.50 -0.25 11.93
C VAL A 11 -2.00 0.76 12.97
N TYR A 12 -1.10 0.34 13.86
CA TYR A 12 -0.49 1.22 14.87
C TYR A 12 0.28 2.39 14.23
N LYS A 13 1.07 2.12 13.20
CA LYS A 13 1.88 3.14 12.51
C LYS A 13 1.01 4.20 11.83
N ARG A 14 -0.12 3.79 11.24
CA ARG A 14 -1.07 4.72 10.66
C ARG A 14 -1.81 5.54 11.72
N GLN A 15 -2.15 4.94 12.85
CA GLN A 15 -2.71 5.67 14.00
C GLN A 15 -1.72 6.70 14.55
N GLU A 16 -0.44 6.37 14.61
CA GLU A 16 0.62 7.30 14.99
C GLU A 16 0.71 8.50 14.04
N ALA A 17 0.66 8.27 12.73
CA ALA A 17 0.67 9.32 11.72
C ALA A 17 -0.54 10.26 11.85
N VAL A 18 -1.75 9.70 12.00
CA VAL A 18 -2.97 10.48 12.20
C VAL A 18 -2.94 11.22 13.55
N GLY A 19 -2.52 10.55 14.62
CA GLY A 19 -2.38 11.18 15.94
C GLY A 19 -1.45 12.38 15.92
N ARG A 20 -0.28 12.25 15.30
CA ARG A 20 0.67 13.36 15.14
C ARG A 20 0.10 14.51 14.31
N SER A 21 -0.64 14.20 13.24
CA SER A 21 -1.30 15.21 12.43
C SER A 21 -2.32 16.02 13.27
N THR A 22 -3.12 15.32 14.08
CA THR A 22 -4.08 15.97 15.00
C THR A 22 -3.39 16.88 16.02
N GLU A 23 -2.29 16.39 16.63
CA GLU A 23 -1.53 17.17 17.61
C GLU A 23 -0.87 18.42 17.02
N MET A 24 -0.40 18.31 15.76
CA MET A 24 0.27 19.41 15.06
C MET A 24 -0.70 20.37 14.37
N GLY A 25 -1.98 20.00 14.19
CA GLY A 25 -2.94 20.75 13.39
C GLY A 25 -2.56 20.89 11.91
N ARG A 26 -1.86 19.88 11.36
CA ARG A 26 -1.37 19.84 9.99
C ARG A 26 -2.06 18.71 9.21
N PRO A 27 -2.29 18.88 7.89
CA PRO A 27 -3.01 17.86 7.11
C PRO A 27 -2.22 16.55 6.97
N ILE A 28 -2.96 15.51 6.57
CA ILE A 28 -2.39 14.28 6.04
C ILE A 28 -2.44 14.35 4.53
N LEU A 29 -1.31 14.14 3.88
CA LEU A 29 -1.21 14.00 2.44
C LEU A 29 -1.28 12.51 2.07
N TYR A 30 -2.20 12.14 1.19
CA TYR A 30 -2.34 10.78 0.69
C TYR A 30 -2.18 10.72 -0.82
N VAL A 31 -1.20 9.98 -1.32
CA VAL A 31 -0.89 9.84 -2.75
C VAL A 31 -1.18 8.39 -3.19
N PRO A 32 -2.25 8.13 -3.98
CA PRO A 32 -2.66 6.78 -4.37
C PRO A 32 -1.87 6.21 -5.56
N GLY A 33 -0.65 6.67 -5.79
CA GLY A 33 0.14 6.32 -6.98
C GLY A 33 -0.23 7.16 -8.20
N ILE A 34 0.37 6.85 -9.34
CA ILE A 34 0.16 7.58 -10.60
C ILE A 34 -0.54 6.77 -11.69
N MET A 35 -0.84 5.51 -11.42
CA MET A 35 -1.48 4.61 -12.37
C MET A 35 -3.00 4.61 -12.25
N ASP A 36 -3.65 3.97 -13.20
CA ASP A 36 -5.11 3.88 -13.27
C ASP A 36 -5.67 2.69 -12.47
N MET A 37 -6.98 2.60 -12.32
CA MET A 37 -7.69 1.53 -11.58
C MET A 37 -7.55 0.13 -12.18
N ASN A 38 -6.96 -0.02 -13.36
CA ASN A 38 -6.59 -1.32 -13.93
C ASN A 38 -5.36 -1.97 -13.26
N GLU A 39 -4.63 -1.21 -12.46
CA GLU A 39 -3.48 -1.71 -11.69
C GLU A 39 -3.90 -2.13 -10.29
N VAL A 40 -3.55 -3.35 -9.90
CA VAL A 40 -3.91 -3.92 -8.59
C VAL A 40 -3.37 -3.08 -7.44
N GLU A 41 -2.19 -2.50 -7.61
CA GLU A 41 -1.57 -1.61 -6.62
C GLU A 41 -2.37 -0.33 -6.40
N THR A 42 -2.97 0.23 -7.46
CA THR A 42 -3.84 1.42 -7.35
C THR A 42 -5.13 1.07 -6.62
N VAL A 43 -5.74 -0.08 -6.93
CA VAL A 43 -6.92 -0.58 -6.22
C VAL A 43 -6.62 -0.78 -4.73
N ALA A 44 -5.50 -1.44 -4.41
CA ALA A 44 -5.07 -1.61 -3.03
C ALA A 44 -4.85 -0.26 -2.32
N GLY A 45 -4.27 0.73 -3.01
CA GLY A 45 -4.10 2.09 -2.51
C GLY A 45 -5.44 2.77 -2.20
N VAL A 46 -6.43 2.66 -3.08
CA VAL A 46 -7.78 3.23 -2.83
C VAL A 46 -8.48 2.55 -1.65
N VAL A 47 -8.32 1.23 -1.48
CA VAL A 47 -8.84 0.51 -0.30
C VAL A 47 -8.20 1.02 0.99
N VAL A 48 -6.88 1.20 1.00
CA VAL A 48 -6.16 1.76 2.17
C VAL A 48 -6.59 3.21 2.44
N LEU A 49 -6.85 4.01 1.38
CA LEU A 49 -7.39 5.36 1.52
C LEU A 49 -8.71 5.38 2.32
N GLY A 50 -9.63 4.45 2.04
CA GLY A 50 -10.89 4.33 2.79
C GLY A 50 -10.67 4.15 4.29
N HIS A 51 -9.67 3.35 4.67
CA HIS A 51 -9.31 3.17 6.08
C HIS A 51 -8.68 4.44 6.66
N VAL A 52 -7.77 5.10 5.95
CA VAL A 52 -7.17 6.36 6.38
C VAL A 52 -8.24 7.45 6.52
N ALA A 53 -9.17 7.55 5.58
CA ALA A 53 -10.30 8.49 5.63
C ALA A 53 -11.22 8.24 6.85
N ASN A 54 -11.46 6.96 7.22
CA ASN A 54 -12.16 6.65 8.46
C ASN A 54 -11.43 7.18 9.70
N MET A 55 -10.11 7.03 9.72
CA MET A 55 -9.30 7.52 10.84
C MET A 55 -9.26 9.06 10.88
N THR A 56 -9.09 9.73 9.74
CA THR A 56 -9.08 11.20 9.67
C THR A 56 -10.42 11.79 10.08
N ALA A 57 -11.54 11.15 9.70
CA ALA A 57 -12.88 11.53 10.16
C ALA A 57 -13.04 11.35 11.68
N GLN A 58 -12.53 10.27 12.25
CA GLN A 58 -12.59 9.97 13.68
C GLN A 58 -11.77 10.96 14.51
N TYR A 59 -10.58 11.33 14.03
CA TYR A 59 -9.65 12.22 14.74
C TYR A 59 -9.78 13.70 14.34
N GLU A 60 -10.76 14.03 13.50
CA GLU A 60 -11.01 15.40 13.02
C GLU A 60 -9.78 16.05 12.35
N THR A 61 -9.05 15.25 11.58
CA THR A 61 -7.82 15.67 10.90
C THR A 61 -8.10 15.95 9.43
N GLU A 62 -7.47 16.97 8.88
CA GLU A 62 -7.58 17.33 7.48
C GLU A 62 -6.85 16.30 6.60
N LEU A 63 -7.50 15.91 5.49
CA LEU A 63 -6.99 14.94 4.52
C LEU A 63 -6.92 15.61 3.14
N ASP A 64 -5.75 15.51 2.49
CA ASP A 64 -5.53 15.98 1.13
C ASP A 64 -5.08 14.82 0.23
N VAL A 65 -5.77 14.61 -0.89
CA VAL A 65 -5.58 13.46 -1.79
C VAL A 65 -5.42 13.95 -3.23
N PRO A 66 -4.24 14.41 -3.62
CA PRO A 66 -3.95 14.72 -5.01
C PRO A 66 -3.88 13.43 -5.84
N VAL A 67 -4.55 13.38 -6.99
CA VAL A 67 -4.59 12.20 -7.86
C VAL A 67 -4.15 12.52 -9.28
N ALA A 68 -3.49 11.56 -9.92
CA ALA A 68 -2.98 11.68 -11.28
C ALA A 68 -4.01 11.21 -12.35
N ARG A 69 -5.08 10.53 -11.97
CA ARG A 69 -6.05 9.94 -12.90
C ARG A 69 -7.48 10.28 -12.50
N ALA A 70 -8.28 10.72 -13.49
CA ALA A 70 -9.68 11.10 -13.24
C ALA A 70 -10.55 9.94 -12.74
N ILE A 71 -10.30 8.70 -13.19
CA ILE A 71 -11.03 7.52 -12.72
C ILE A 71 -10.67 7.20 -11.26
N VAL A 72 -9.40 7.32 -10.91
CA VAL A 72 -8.92 7.17 -9.52
C VAL A 72 -9.55 8.25 -8.63
N MET A 73 -9.68 9.49 -9.11
CA MET A 73 -10.36 10.57 -8.37
C MET A 73 -11.81 10.19 -8.03
N GLN A 74 -12.56 9.65 -8.99
CA GLN A 74 -13.95 9.25 -8.76
C GLN A 74 -14.06 8.17 -7.67
N SER A 75 -13.24 7.12 -7.79
CA SER A 75 -13.20 6.03 -6.80
C SER A 75 -12.74 6.52 -5.43
N ALA A 76 -11.71 7.35 -5.38
CA ALA A 76 -11.18 7.93 -4.14
C ALA A 76 -12.21 8.84 -3.45
N ARG A 77 -12.93 9.69 -4.20
CA ARG A 77 -14.03 10.51 -3.66
C ARG A 77 -15.14 9.66 -3.06
N GLN A 78 -15.56 8.59 -3.77
CA GLN A 78 -16.60 7.70 -3.28
C GLN A 78 -16.19 7.04 -1.95
N VAL A 79 -15.01 6.45 -1.91
CA VAL A 79 -14.49 5.74 -0.73
C VAL A 79 -14.29 6.70 0.45
N THR A 80 -13.74 7.90 0.20
CA THR A 80 -13.57 8.92 1.23
C THR A 80 -14.93 9.39 1.77
N LYS A 81 -15.88 9.71 0.90
CA LYS A 81 -17.24 10.11 1.31
C LYS A 81 -17.93 9.03 2.16
N GLU A 82 -17.83 7.78 1.76
CA GLU A 82 -18.40 6.65 2.51
C GLU A 82 -17.76 6.50 3.89
N ALA A 83 -16.44 6.70 3.99
CA ALA A 83 -15.72 6.67 5.24
C ALA A 83 -16.22 7.74 6.22
N TYR A 84 -16.36 9.00 5.78
CA TYR A 84 -16.88 10.09 6.60
C TYR A 84 -18.34 9.89 7.02
N LEU A 85 -19.18 9.36 6.11
CA LEU A 85 -20.56 8.98 6.43
C LEU A 85 -20.62 7.87 7.49
N THR A 86 -19.78 6.85 7.36
CA THR A 86 -19.72 5.72 8.31
C THR A 86 -19.28 6.16 9.70
N GLN A 87 -18.40 7.15 9.79
CA GLN A 87 -17.98 7.73 11.07
C GLN A 87 -18.98 8.75 11.64
N GLY A 88 -20.09 9.01 10.94
CA GLY A 88 -21.10 9.98 11.39
C GLY A 88 -20.64 11.44 11.31
N ARG A 89 -19.70 11.75 10.44
CA ARG A 89 -19.10 13.08 10.24
C ARG A 89 -19.26 13.58 8.78
N PRO A 90 -20.46 13.52 8.19
CA PRO A 90 -20.65 13.94 6.80
C PRO A 90 -20.33 15.41 6.55
N GLU A 91 -20.44 16.27 7.58
CA GLU A 91 -20.16 17.70 7.52
C GLU A 91 -18.67 18.01 7.31
N MET A 92 -17.78 17.09 7.65
CA MET A 92 -16.35 17.25 7.45
C MET A 92 -15.89 16.84 6.04
N TYR A 93 -16.73 16.12 5.30
CA TYR A 93 -16.41 15.75 3.94
C TYR A 93 -16.54 16.93 2.99
N ASN A 94 -15.46 17.22 2.26
CA ASN A 94 -15.46 18.15 1.14
C ASN A 94 -14.92 17.42 -0.11
N GLU A 95 -15.57 17.63 -1.26
CA GLU A 95 -15.11 17.05 -2.53
C GLU A 95 -13.72 17.52 -2.95
N ASP A 96 -13.30 18.69 -2.51
CA ASP A 96 -11.98 19.25 -2.80
C ASP A 96 -10.83 18.53 -2.08
N MET A 97 -11.13 17.70 -1.04
CA MET A 97 -10.14 16.83 -0.41
C MET A 97 -9.50 15.86 -1.39
N VAL A 98 -10.26 15.46 -2.42
CA VAL A 98 -9.76 14.57 -3.47
C VAL A 98 -9.83 15.31 -4.80
N HIS A 99 -8.68 15.69 -5.31
CA HIS A 99 -8.63 16.53 -6.49
C HIS A 99 -7.64 16.00 -7.55
N TYR A 100 -8.03 16.17 -8.80
CA TYR A 100 -7.21 15.81 -9.96
C TYR A 100 -6.18 16.90 -10.22
N ILE A 101 -4.94 16.50 -10.44
CA ILE A 101 -3.83 17.41 -10.80
C ILE A 101 -3.56 17.34 -12.32
N THR A 102 -2.96 16.24 -12.76
CA THR A 102 -2.59 15.99 -14.15
C THR A 102 -2.17 14.53 -14.31
N ASP A 103 -2.27 14.02 -15.52
CA ASP A 103 -1.79 12.68 -15.89
C ASP A 103 -0.33 12.65 -16.39
N ASP A 104 0.30 13.82 -16.54
CA ASP A 104 1.73 13.90 -16.79
C ASP A 104 2.53 13.63 -15.51
N GLN A 105 3.42 12.64 -15.56
CA GLN A 105 4.16 12.16 -14.40
C GLN A 105 4.99 13.25 -13.70
N PHE A 106 5.73 14.04 -14.49
CA PHE A 106 6.63 15.04 -13.90
C PHE A 106 5.90 16.29 -13.43
N ALA A 107 4.86 16.69 -14.14
CA ALA A 107 4.00 17.80 -13.70
C ALA A 107 3.24 17.41 -12.43
N TYR A 108 2.76 16.18 -12.32
CA TYR A 108 2.16 15.65 -11.11
C TYR A 108 3.14 15.65 -9.93
N ALA A 109 4.36 15.13 -10.14
CA ALA A 109 5.40 15.14 -9.12
C ALA A 109 5.74 16.55 -8.64
N ALA A 110 5.88 17.50 -9.56
CA ALA A 110 6.15 18.89 -9.21
C ALA A 110 5.00 19.54 -8.41
N ALA A 111 3.74 19.27 -8.80
CA ALA A 111 2.57 19.79 -8.11
C ALA A 111 2.45 19.21 -6.69
N VAL A 112 2.59 17.90 -6.53
CA VAL A 112 2.56 17.25 -5.20
C VAL A 112 3.68 17.77 -4.30
N ASN A 113 4.91 17.91 -4.83
CA ASN A 113 6.00 18.50 -4.07
C ASN A 113 5.70 19.96 -3.68
N GLY A 114 5.03 20.73 -4.55
CA GLY A 114 4.56 22.07 -4.26
C GLY A 114 3.54 22.10 -3.10
N ILE A 115 2.60 21.16 -3.08
CA ILE A 115 1.65 20.97 -1.96
C ILE A 115 2.42 20.66 -0.67
N MET A 116 3.35 19.69 -0.72
CA MET A 116 4.14 19.30 0.44
C MET A 116 4.93 20.46 1.05
N GLN A 117 5.54 21.29 0.21
CA GLN A 117 6.34 22.44 0.68
C GLN A 117 5.47 23.60 1.19
N ARG A 118 4.27 23.78 0.65
CA ARG A 118 3.36 24.88 1.04
C ARG A 118 2.59 24.54 2.32
N ASP A 119 2.02 23.34 2.37
CA ASP A 119 1.08 22.95 3.42
C ASP A 119 1.76 22.15 4.54
N GLU A 120 3.02 21.75 4.32
CA GLU A 120 3.87 21.01 5.26
C GLU A 120 3.12 19.90 6.02
N PRO A 121 2.53 18.90 5.34
CA PRO A 121 1.73 17.87 5.98
C PRO A 121 2.50 17.19 7.12
N ALA A 122 1.81 16.84 8.21
CA ALA A 122 2.42 16.12 9.33
C ALA A 122 2.75 14.67 8.98
N ALA A 123 1.98 14.09 8.06
CA ALA A 123 2.19 12.75 7.55
C ALA A 123 1.94 12.68 6.04
N CYS A 124 2.78 11.91 5.35
CA CYS A 124 2.65 11.62 3.93
C CYS A 124 2.50 10.11 3.73
N LEU A 125 1.44 9.70 3.06
CA LEU A 125 1.18 8.30 2.75
C LEU A 125 1.24 8.09 1.23
N TYR A 126 2.18 7.26 0.78
CA TYR A 126 2.38 6.91 -0.64
C TYR A 126 1.95 5.48 -0.85
N MET A 127 0.72 5.24 -1.35
CA MET A 127 0.12 3.92 -1.43
C MET A 127 -0.31 3.58 -2.85
N GLY A 128 0.44 2.75 -3.56
CA GLY A 128 0.13 2.39 -4.94
C GLY A 128 1.36 2.12 -5.80
N LYS A 129 1.21 2.33 -7.10
CA LYS A 129 2.28 2.15 -8.07
C LYS A 129 2.94 3.48 -8.40
N PHE A 130 4.25 3.51 -8.27
CA PHE A 130 5.11 4.67 -8.50
C PHE A 130 6.25 4.31 -9.45
N PHE A 131 6.93 5.34 -9.96
CA PHE A 131 8.17 5.23 -10.73
C PHE A 131 9.20 6.22 -10.14
N ALA A 132 9.91 6.97 -10.98
CA ALA A 132 10.97 7.87 -10.53
C ALA A 132 10.53 8.98 -9.56
N GLU A 133 9.25 9.37 -9.57
CA GLU A 133 8.67 10.36 -8.67
C GLU A 133 8.68 9.93 -7.20
N SER A 134 8.74 8.62 -6.91
CA SER A 134 8.80 8.09 -5.55
C SER A 134 9.95 8.69 -4.74
N LEU A 135 11.12 8.85 -5.35
CA LEU A 135 12.28 9.45 -4.70
C LEU A 135 12.05 10.94 -4.41
N LEU A 136 11.46 11.66 -5.36
CA LEU A 136 11.17 13.10 -5.19
C LEU A 136 10.20 13.33 -4.02
N PHE A 137 9.15 12.51 -3.89
CA PHE A 137 8.21 12.59 -2.78
C PHE A 137 8.89 12.27 -1.46
N ALA A 138 9.64 11.19 -1.40
CA ALA A 138 10.30 10.74 -0.19
C ALA A 138 11.36 11.76 0.30
N GLU A 139 12.13 12.36 -0.60
CA GLU A 139 13.08 13.43 -0.25
C GLU A 139 12.38 14.70 0.25
N THR A 140 11.30 15.12 -0.42
CA THR A 140 10.54 16.30 -0.01
C THR A 140 9.89 16.07 1.34
N GLY A 141 9.27 14.91 1.58
CA GLY A 141 8.67 14.54 2.86
C GLY A 141 9.67 14.53 4.01
N ASN A 142 10.88 14.05 3.76
CA ASN A 142 11.97 14.08 4.74
C ASN A 142 12.41 15.53 5.03
N SER A 143 12.52 16.37 4.01
CA SER A 143 12.94 17.77 4.17
C SER A 143 11.97 18.63 5.01
N ILE A 144 10.67 18.35 4.94
CA ILE A 144 9.63 19.03 5.73
C ILE A 144 9.39 18.37 7.10
N GLY A 145 10.06 17.25 7.38
CA GLY A 145 9.94 16.51 8.65
C GLY A 145 8.60 15.79 8.83
N ALA A 146 7.92 15.40 7.73
CA ALA A 146 6.71 14.61 7.78
C ALA A 146 7.01 13.16 8.17
N ILE A 147 6.07 12.50 8.87
CA ILE A 147 6.08 11.03 8.97
C ILE A 147 5.72 10.47 7.60
N GLN A 148 6.55 9.57 7.10
CA GLN A 148 6.36 9.00 5.78
C GLN A 148 6.04 7.51 5.84
N ILE A 149 4.91 7.10 5.25
CA ILE A 149 4.48 5.71 5.15
C ILE A 149 4.29 5.37 3.69
N ALA A 150 5.04 4.42 3.17
CA ALA A 150 4.91 3.96 1.79
C ALA A 150 4.35 2.54 1.72
N GLY A 151 3.60 2.24 0.65
CA GLY A 151 3.11 0.90 0.33
C GLY A 151 3.10 0.71 -1.19
N THR A 152 3.92 -0.21 -1.69
CA THR A 152 4.01 -0.50 -3.12
C THR A 152 4.36 -1.96 -3.37
N GLY A 153 3.82 -2.53 -4.46
CA GLY A 153 4.22 -3.82 -5.00
C GLY A 153 5.42 -3.73 -5.95
N SER A 154 5.77 -2.53 -6.40
CA SER A 154 6.84 -2.31 -7.38
C SER A 154 8.23 -2.55 -6.78
N GLN A 155 8.86 -3.66 -7.11
CA GLN A 155 10.19 -4.05 -6.60
C GLN A 155 11.28 -3.01 -6.90
N THR A 156 11.14 -2.27 -7.99
CA THR A 156 12.11 -1.24 -8.38
C THR A 156 12.03 0.03 -7.51
N GLN A 157 10.89 0.28 -6.88
CA GLN A 157 10.65 1.46 -6.05
C GLN A 157 10.82 1.20 -4.55
N ILE A 158 10.70 -0.05 -4.12
CA ILE A 158 10.89 -0.45 -2.72
C ILE A 158 12.19 0.09 -2.12
N PRO A 159 13.37 -0.02 -2.78
CA PRO A 159 14.63 0.49 -2.19
C PRO A 159 14.60 1.99 -1.88
N PHE A 160 13.94 2.80 -2.70
CA PHE A 160 13.82 4.24 -2.48
C PHE A 160 12.96 4.55 -1.25
N PHE A 161 11.80 3.91 -1.14
CA PHE A 161 10.92 4.08 0.00
C PHE A 161 11.52 3.54 1.31
N VAL A 162 12.18 2.39 1.28
CA VAL A 162 12.85 1.83 2.47
C VAL A 162 13.95 2.74 3.00
N THR A 163 14.62 3.47 2.11
CA THR A 163 15.73 4.35 2.50
C THR A 163 15.25 5.69 3.05
N ALA A 164 14.11 6.20 2.59
CA ALA A 164 13.68 7.57 2.84
C ALA A 164 12.37 7.68 3.65
N CYS A 165 11.56 6.62 3.72
CA CYS A 165 10.32 6.63 4.52
C CYS A 165 10.53 5.96 5.88
N ASP A 166 9.79 6.42 6.88
CA ASP A 166 9.82 5.84 8.23
C ASP A 166 9.27 4.41 8.26
N TYR A 167 8.26 4.13 7.42
CA TYR A 167 7.61 2.83 7.31
C TYR A 167 7.33 2.47 5.87
N THR A 168 7.59 1.21 5.49
CA THR A 168 7.36 0.73 4.12
C THR A 168 6.68 -0.63 4.13
N LEU A 169 5.52 -0.73 3.48
CA LEU A 169 4.82 -1.98 3.19
C LEU A 169 5.31 -2.50 1.84
N MET A 170 5.97 -3.65 1.83
CA MET A 170 6.66 -4.15 0.65
C MET A 170 5.89 -5.29 -0.03
N GLY A 171 5.62 -5.14 -1.34
CA GLY A 171 5.09 -6.23 -2.15
C GLY A 171 3.81 -6.83 -1.58
N GLU A 172 3.85 -8.10 -1.20
CA GLU A 172 2.71 -8.84 -0.66
C GLU A 172 2.15 -8.27 0.64
N GLU A 173 2.98 -7.65 1.47
CA GLU A 173 2.55 -7.02 2.72
C GLU A 173 1.57 -5.87 2.46
N PHE A 174 1.82 -5.08 1.41
CA PHE A 174 0.91 -4.02 0.99
C PHE A 174 -0.46 -4.55 0.56
N PHE A 175 -0.49 -5.62 -0.24
CA PHE A 175 -1.74 -6.26 -0.66
C PHE A 175 -2.46 -6.95 0.51
N ALA A 176 -1.71 -7.62 1.37
CA ALA A 176 -2.26 -8.22 2.58
C ALA A 176 -2.89 -7.16 3.49
N ALA A 177 -2.20 -6.03 3.71
CA ALA A 177 -2.73 -4.93 4.50
C ALA A 177 -4.03 -4.37 3.90
N SER A 178 -4.10 -4.15 2.57
CA SER A 178 -5.31 -3.68 1.91
C SER A 178 -6.49 -4.65 2.06
N ALA A 179 -6.27 -5.96 1.88
CA ALA A 179 -7.32 -6.97 2.02
C ALA A 179 -7.82 -7.11 3.45
N TYR A 180 -6.94 -7.06 4.45
CA TYR A 180 -7.36 -7.08 5.86
C TYR A 180 -8.16 -5.83 6.25
N LEU A 181 -7.84 -4.68 5.66
CA LEU A 181 -8.54 -3.42 5.92
C LEU A 181 -9.90 -3.34 5.25
N SER A 182 -10.05 -3.89 4.04
CA SER A 182 -11.33 -3.92 3.33
C SER A 182 -12.37 -4.80 4.03
N LYS A 183 -11.90 -5.82 4.78
CA LYS A 183 -12.72 -6.90 5.35
C LYS A 183 -13.55 -7.66 4.30
N GLU A 184 -13.20 -7.54 3.02
CA GLU A 184 -13.87 -8.25 1.94
C GLU A 184 -13.43 -9.71 1.91
N PRO A 185 -14.36 -10.68 2.03
CA PRO A 185 -14.02 -12.10 2.08
C PRO A 185 -13.30 -12.58 0.81
N GLU A 186 -13.60 -11.99 -0.34
CA GLU A 186 -13.02 -12.35 -1.63
C GLU A 186 -11.52 -12.00 -1.70
N LEU A 187 -11.12 -10.82 -1.22
CA LEU A 187 -9.72 -10.39 -1.18
C LEU A 187 -8.91 -11.23 -0.17
N ILE A 188 -9.49 -11.51 0.99
CA ILE A 188 -8.86 -12.37 2.01
C ILE A 188 -8.72 -13.80 1.48
N ALA A 189 -9.74 -14.33 0.79
CA ALA A 189 -9.68 -15.65 0.18
C ALA A 189 -8.60 -15.74 -0.91
N GLY A 190 -8.42 -14.68 -1.71
CA GLY A 190 -7.36 -14.60 -2.73
C GLY A 190 -5.96 -14.74 -2.13
N ILE A 191 -5.67 -14.04 -1.05
CA ILE A 191 -4.39 -14.12 -0.33
C ILE A 191 -4.20 -15.51 0.28
N THR A 192 -5.23 -16.06 0.91
CA THR A 192 -5.19 -17.40 1.49
C THR A 192 -4.92 -18.48 0.43
N ALA A 193 -5.55 -18.36 -0.73
CA ALA A 193 -5.32 -19.28 -1.87
C ALA A 193 -3.87 -19.19 -2.36
N GLN A 194 -3.30 -17.99 -2.45
CA GLN A 194 -1.91 -17.78 -2.83
C GLN A 194 -0.94 -18.43 -1.83
N ASP A 195 -1.20 -18.30 -0.53
CA ASP A 195 -0.37 -18.92 0.51
C ASP A 195 -0.44 -20.46 0.44
N ILE A 196 -1.61 -21.04 0.18
CA ILE A 196 -1.77 -22.48 -0.01
C ILE A 196 -0.95 -22.96 -1.21
N ILE A 197 -1.00 -22.24 -2.35
CA ILE A 197 -0.21 -22.58 -3.54
C ILE A 197 1.30 -22.54 -3.23
N LYS A 198 1.77 -21.55 -2.49
CA LYS A 198 3.18 -21.47 -2.07
C LYS A 198 3.58 -22.66 -1.22
N VAL A 199 2.77 -23.07 -0.25
CA VAL A 199 3.03 -24.25 0.59
C VAL A 199 3.10 -25.52 -0.25
N ILE A 200 2.19 -25.69 -1.21
CA ILE A 200 2.20 -26.83 -2.14
C ILE A 200 3.49 -26.84 -2.97
N LEU A 201 3.90 -25.69 -3.52
CA LEU A 201 5.13 -25.58 -4.32
C LEU A 201 6.39 -25.90 -3.49
N VAL A 202 6.48 -25.38 -2.26
CA VAL A 202 7.59 -25.68 -1.36
C VAL A 202 7.62 -27.17 -1.03
N GLY A 203 6.47 -27.77 -0.73
CA GLY A 203 6.35 -29.22 -0.50
C GLY A 203 6.82 -30.05 -1.71
N PHE A 204 6.47 -29.61 -2.91
CA PHE A 204 6.88 -30.28 -4.15
C PHE A 204 8.39 -30.17 -4.40
N ILE A 205 8.99 -29.01 -4.12
CA ILE A 205 10.45 -28.80 -4.19
C ILE A 205 11.17 -29.70 -3.20
N LEU A 206 10.71 -29.76 -1.95
CA LEU A 206 11.30 -30.63 -0.93
C LEU A 206 11.21 -32.10 -1.30
N LEU A 207 10.06 -32.55 -1.81
CA LEU A 207 9.86 -33.91 -2.28
C LEU A 207 10.80 -34.25 -3.43
N SER A 208 11.02 -33.32 -4.36
CA SER A 208 11.95 -33.48 -5.48
C SER A 208 13.40 -33.62 -5.00
N ILE A 209 13.83 -32.83 -4.01
CA ILE A 209 15.17 -32.91 -3.42
C ILE A 209 15.36 -34.27 -2.73
N VAL A 210 14.38 -34.70 -1.92
CA VAL A 210 14.43 -35.98 -1.21
C VAL A 210 14.46 -37.16 -2.21
N SER A 211 13.60 -37.13 -3.25
CA SER A 211 13.59 -38.14 -4.31
C SER A 211 14.95 -38.25 -5.00
N ARG A 212 15.57 -37.13 -5.30
CA ARG A 212 16.92 -37.09 -5.89
C ARG A 212 17.97 -37.68 -4.98
N ALA A 213 17.95 -37.33 -3.69
CA ALA A 213 18.91 -37.87 -2.72
C ALA A 213 18.79 -39.40 -2.57
N PHE A 214 17.58 -39.93 -2.51
CA PHE A 214 17.38 -41.41 -2.49
C PHE A 214 17.81 -42.10 -3.77
N PHE A 215 17.62 -41.48 -4.92
CA PHE A 215 18.12 -41.98 -6.18
C PHE A 215 19.66 -42.06 -6.22
N ASP A 216 20.34 -40.97 -5.80
CA ASP A 216 21.79 -40.87 -5.76
C ASP A 216 22.42 -41.84 -4.73
N LEU A 217 21.68 -42.20 -3.66
CA LEU A 217 22.08 -43.23 -2.67
C LEU A 217 21.78 -44.66 -3.12
N GLY A 218 21.17 -44.86 -4.29
CA GLY A 218 20.83 -46.19 -4.80
C GLY A 218 19.71 -46.90 -4.05
N VAL A 219 18.91 -46.17 -3.28
CA VAL A 219 17.79 -46.72 -2.50
C VAL A 219 16.53 -46.88 -3.36
N THR A 220 16.37 -46.05 -4.39
CA THR A 220 15.23 -46.10 -5.31
C THR A 220 15.68 -45.86 -6.75
N ASP A 221 15.04 -46.54 -7.69
CA ASP A 221 15.25 -46.32 -9.15
C ASP A 221 14.38 -45.16 -9.67
N PHE A 222 13.57 -44.54 -8.80
CA PHE A 222 12.64 -43.47 -9.17
C PHE A 222 13.22 -42.11 -8.83
N ASN A 223 13.33 -41.23 -9.84
CA ASN A 223 13.70 -39.84 -9.69
C ASN A 223 12.60 -38.96 -10.24
N LEU A 224 11.98 -38.15 -9.36
CA LEU A 224 10.85 -37.30 -9.69
C LEU A 224 11.21 -36.24 -10.73
N ILE A 225 12.47 -35.71 -10.69
CA ILE A 225 12.97 -34.69 -11.61
C ILE A 225 13.02 -35.25 -13.05
N THR A 226 13.60 -36.44 -13.23
CA THR A 226 13.66 -37.12 -14.55
C THR A 226 12.29 -37.56 -15.04
N TRP A 227 11.38 -37.90 -14.14
CA TRP A 227 10.00 -38.24 -14.50
C TRP A 227 9.20 -37.06 -15.00
N LEU A 228 9.45 -35.84 -14.45
CA LEU A 228 8.85 -34.58 -14.90
C LEU A 228 9.48 -33.99 -16.16
N GLY A 229 10.59 -34.58 -16.68
CA GLY A 229 11.28 -34.10 -17.87
C GLY A 229 12.05 -32.80 -17.66
N LEU A 230 12.45 -32.51 -16.44
CA LEU A 230 13.24 -31.33 -16.04
C LEU A 230 14.72 -31.64 -15.89
#